data_8a9f9b96f951e03a4f84393200119cdb
#
_entry.id   8a9f9b96f951e03a4f84393200119cdb
#
_cell.length_a   1.000
_cell.length_b   1.000
_cell.length_c   1.000
_cell.angle_alpha   90.00
_cell.angle_beta   90.00
_cell.angle_gamma   90.00
#
_symmetry.space_group_name_H-M   'P 1'
#
loop_
_entity.id
_entity.type
_entity.pdbx_description
1 polymer ?
#
loop_
_entity_poly.entity_id
_entity_poly.type
_entity_poly.pdbx_seq_one_letter_code
_entity_poly.pdbx_strand_id
1 'polypeptide(L)'
;VERPVRLDRLTALGWRNLQGPPPDLQGATDRPLLEWQLHARFNLVVGDNGQGKTNLLEAIAVLAGLRSFRTARLQDGIAFGQSTAVLAAKVFSRGVASQLGLELTARGRRTLVDGKTAASAAQFLGRLTAVVFTPADLALPHAEPEARRRWLDRVVFNHQPAHLDELRRYEQALTARNAVLRAHAAGKISADPALIDVYDQLLARHGAEVMRRRREVLGVFVPVVQRVFAEIAAPGLTCDIRYLPKDDAGDEADLQRALLQRRPRDLQAGHTTRGPHRDDVALEIAGRPAAIHA
;
A
#
# COMPACT_ATOMS: atom_id res chain seq x y z
N VAL A 1 15.46 21.90 8.61
CA VAL A 1 15.03 20.58 9.14
C VAL A 1 13.53 20.53 8.99
N GLU A 2 13.02 19.69 8.07
CA GLU A 2 11.56 19.48 7.94
C GLU A 2 11.02 18.95 9.27
N ARG A 3 9.99 19.61 9.80
CA ARG A 3 9.34 19.14 11.03
C ARG A 3 8.68 17.80 10.72
N PRO A 4 8.96 16.74 11.51
CA PRO A 4 8.41 15.41 11.27
C PRO A 4 6.89 15.42 11.35
N VAL A 5 6.25 14.53 10.61
CA VAL A 5 4.83 14.24 10.77
C VAL A 5 4.59 13.68 12.16
N ARG A 6 3.59 14.21 12.89
CA ARG A 6 3.23 13.78 14.23
C ARG A 6 1.74 13.46 14.32
N LEU A 7 1.43 12.29 14.83
CA LEU A 7 0.09 11.92 15.26
C LEU A 7 -0.11 12.42 16.69
N ASP A 8 -1.10 13.27 16.90
CA ASP A 8 -1.40 13.92 18.17
C ASP A 8 -2.52 13.19 18.92
N ARG A 9 -3.60 12.83 18.22
CA ARG A 9 -4.75 12.13 18.78
C ARG A 9 -5.29 11.12 17.81
N LEU A 10 -5.68 9.97 18.33
CA LEU A 10 -6.39 8.92 17.61
C LEU A 10 -7.76 8.71 18.27
N THR A 11 -8.78 8.59 17.46
CA THR A 11 -10.14 8.25 17.88
C THR A 11 -10.64 7.06 17.09
N ALA A 12 -11.26 6.08 17.74
CA ALA A 12 -11.84 4.92 17.09
C ALA A 12 -13.23 4.62 17.66
N LEU A 13 -14.19 4.40 16.77
CA LEU A 13 -15.55 4.00 17.09
C LEU A 13 -15.93 2.81 16.22
N GLY A 14 -16.40 1.71 16.80
CA GLY A 14 -16.83 0.53 16.06
C GLY A 14 -15.71 -0.14 15.25
N TRP A 15 -14.45 0.01 15.65
CA TRP A 15 -13.30 -0.60 14.99
C TRP A 15 -12.79 -1.81 15.75
N ARG A 16 -12.85 -3.00 15.13
CA ARG A 16 -12.39 -4.25 15.73
C ARG A 16 -13.00 -4.45 17.13
N ASN A 17 -12.18 -4.75 18.13
CA ASN A 17 -12.58 -4.82 19.54
C ASN A 17 -12.16 -3.57 20.35
N LEU A 18 -11.79 -2.47 19.68
CA LEU A 18 -11.47 -1.23 20.38
C LEU A 18 -12.74 -0.61 20.94
N GLN A 19 -12.82 -0.60 22.26
CA GLN A 19 -13.89 0.03 23.02
C GLN A 19 -13.28 1.12 23.89
N GLY A 20 -13.96 2.25 23.99
CA GLY A 20 -13.62 3.27 24.97
C GLY A 20 -13.98 2.82 26.40
N PRO A 21 -13.57 3.58 27.42
CA PRO A 21 -14.09 3.37 28.76
C PRO A 21 -15.62 3.40 28.69
N PRO A 22 -16.32 2.61 29.56
CA PRO A 22 -17.76 2.67 29.62
C PRO A 22 -18.19 4.13 29.82
N PRO A 23 -19.20 4.62 29.09
CA PRO A 23 -19.66 6.00 29.27
C PRO A 23 -20.06 6.17 30.73
N ASP A 24 -19.47 7.16 31.37
CA ASP A 24 -20.01 7.63 32.65
C ASP A 24 -21.48 7.97 32.43
N LEU A 25 -22.34 7.48 33.30
CA LEU A 25 -23.81 7.35 33.21
C LEU A 25 -24.62 8.62 32.86
N GLN A 26 -24.07 9.62 32.22
CA GLN A 26 -24.76 10.84 31.87
C GLN A 26 -24.62 11.20 30.38
N GLY A 27 -25.52 10.62 29.57
CA GLY A 27 -25.92 11.24 28.29
C GLY A 27 -25.03 11.04 27.06
N ALA A 28 -24.12 10.10 27.05
CA ALA A 28 -23.28 9.83 25.87
C ALA A 28 -23.90 8.76 24.97
N THR A 29 -23.72 8.93 23.70
CA THR A 29 -24.09 8.02 22.60
C THR A 29 -23.85 6.55 22.95
N ASP A 30 -24.79 5.67 22.59
CA ASP A 30 -24.81 4.20 22.84
C ASP A 30 -23.57 3.42 22.30
N ARG A 31 -22.48 4.09 21.92
CA ARG A 31 -21.32 3.48 21.28
C ARG A 31 -20.04 3.84 22.03
N PRO A 32 -19.27 2.86 22.50
CA PRO A 32 -18.00 3.11 23.15
C PRO A 32 -17.00 3.74 22.16
N LEU A 33 -16.44 4.87 22.54
CA LEU A 33 -15.46 5.65 21.80
C LEU A 33 -14.08 5.45 22.44
N LEU A 34 -13.10 4.95 21.68
CA LEU A 34 -11.71 5.02 22.09
C LEU A 34 -11.15 6.39 21.70
N GLU A 35 -10.63 7.13 22.66
CA GLU A 35 -9.82 8.32 22.42
C GLU A 35 -8.45 8.15 23.07
N TRP A 36 -7.40 8.34 22.27
CA TRP A 36 -6.01 8.23 22.73
C TRP A 36 -5.23 9.47 22.35
N GLN A 37 -4.77 10.21 23.36
CA GLN A 37 -3.81 11.30 23.20
C GLN A 37 -2.40 10.72 23.18
N LEU A 38 -1.68 10.93 22.06
CA LEU A 38 -0.36 10.36 21.89
C LEU A 38 0.74 11.32 22.35
N HIS A 39 1.77 10.73 22.96
CA HIS A 39 3.01 11.45 23.21
C HIS A 39 3.77 11.69 21.90
N ALA A 40 4.49 12.82 21.81
CA ALA A 40 5.11 13.29 20.58
C ALA A 40 6.22 12.37 20.02
N ARG A 41 6.88 11.57 20.88
CA ARG A 41 8.04 10.74 20.48
C ARG A 41 7.81 9.26 20.65
N PHE A 42 7.41 8.82 21.84
CA PHE A 42 7.29 7.40 22.17
C PHE A 42 5.94 7.13 22.81
N ASN A 43 5.30 6.06 22.37
CA ASN A 43 4.07 5.54 22.95
C ASN A 43 4.23 4.03 23.11
N LEU A 44 4.00 3.53 24.31
CA LEU A 44 4.06 2.11 24.62
C LEU A 44 2.65 1.62 24.95
N VAL A 45 2.20 0.60 24.22
CA VAL A 45 0.90 -0.05 24.47
C VAL A 45 1.15 -1.41 25.08
N VAL A 46 0.75 -1.58 26.33
CA VAL A 46 0.93 -2.80 27.12
C VAL A 46 -0.43 -3.37 27.50
N GLY A 47 -0.52 -4.67 27.63
CA GLY A 47 -1.73 -5.40 28.02
C GLY A 47 -1.69 -6.86 27.55
N ASP A 48 -2.68 -7.66 27.95
CA ASP A 48 -2.79 -9.06 27.60
C ASP A 48 -3.13 -9.30 26.14
N ASN A 49 -2.98 -10.53 25.68
CA ASN A 49 -3.37 -10.92 24.34
C ASN A 49 -4.89 -10.74 24.15
N GLY A 50 -5.29 -10.31 22.96
CA GLY A 50 -6.70 -10.08 22.64
C GLY A 50 -7.24 -8.70 23.03
N GLN A 51 -6.53 -7.87 23.82
CA GLN A 51 -7.00 -6.56 24.28
C GLN A 51 -6.98 -5.44 23.22
N GLY A 52 -6.60 -5.74 21.98
CA GLY A 52 -6.70 -4.76 20.89
C GLY A 52 -5.45 -3.94 20.59
N LYS A 53 -4.28 -4.24 21.20
CA LYS A 53 -3.02 -3.54 20.93
C LYS A 53 -2.70 -3.46 19.43
N THR A 54 -2.78 -4.60 18.74
CA THR A 54 -2.57 -4.68 17.30
C THR A 54 -3.66 -3.94 16.51
N ASN A 55 -4.89 -3.94 17.00
CA ASN A 55 -6.01 -3.23 16.36
C ASN A 55 -5.84 -1.72 16.44
N LEU A 56 -5.18 -1.22 17.49
CA LEU A 56 -4.81 0.18 17.64
C LEU A 56 -3.75 0.59 16.60
N LEU A 57 -2.70 -0.21 16.45
CA LEU A 57 -1.68 0.01 15.41
C LEU A 57 -2.27 -0.11 14.00
N GLU A 58 -3.21 -1.05 13.80
CA GLU A 58 -3.94 -1.20 12.54
C GLU A 58 -4.76 0.05 12.21
N ALA A 59 -5.43 0.67 13.19
CA ALA A 59 -6.16 1.91 12.98
C ALA A 59 -5.26 3.05 12.48
N ILE A 60 -4.06 3.20 13.06
CA ILE A 60 -3.07 4.18 12.60
C ILE A 60 -2.62 3.86 11.17
N ALA A 61 -2.30 2.60 10.87
CA ALA A 61 -1.88 2.17 9.54
C ALA A 61 -2.96 2.42 8.48
N VAL A 62 -4.22 2.17 8.83
CA VAL A 62 -5.37 2.40 7.95
C VAL A 62 -5.58 3.89 7.68
N LEU A 63 -5.44 4.76 8.66
CA LEU A 63 -5.49 6.20 8.46
C LEU A 63 -4.31 6.72 7.62
N ALA A 64 -3.14 6.12 7.73
CA ALA A 64 -1.97 6.52 6.95
C ALA A 64 -1.99 6.01 5.50
N GLY A 65 -2.51 4.82 5.25
CA GLY A 65 -2.39 4.15 3.94
C GLY A 65 -3.70 3.69 3.31
N LEU A 66 -4.86 3.88 3.97
CA LEU A 66 -6.17 3.34 3.56
C LEU A 66 -6.16 1.83 3.28
N ARG A 67 -5.26 1.11 3.96
CA ARG A 67 -5.09 -0.36 3.87
C ARG A 67 -4.78 -0.93 5.24
N SER A 68 -5.31 -2.12 5.50
CA SER A 68 -4.92 -2.91 6.67
C SER A 68 -3.70 -3.78 6.32
N PHE A 69 -2.83 -4.04 7.30
CA PHE A 69 -1.76 -5.05 7.18
C PHE A 69 -2.25 -6.46 7.56
N ARG A 70 -3.52 -6.61 7.98
CA ARG A 70 -4.11 -7.88 8.42
C ARG A 70 -5.15 -8.44 7.46
N THR A 71 -5.86 -7.58 6.74
CA THR A 71 -6.97 -7.99 5.87
C THR A 71 -6.94 -7.21 4.56
N ALA A 72 -7.37 -7.85 3.49
CA ALA A 72 -7.52 -7.21 2.18
C ALA A 72 -8.72 -6.26 2.12
N ARG A 73 -9.76 -6.52 2.93
CA ARG A 73 -11.01 -5.74 2.97
C ARG A 73 -11.05 -4.92 4.25
N LEU A 74 -11.06 -3.60 4.13
CA LEU A 74 -11.14 -2.71 5.29
C LEU A 74 -12.43 -2.90 6.10
N GLN A 75 -13.51 -3.30 5.44
CA GLN A 75 -14.81 -3.58 6.06
C GLN A 75 -14.73 -4.67 7.14
N ASP A 76 -13.77 -5.61 7.01
CA ASP A 76 -13.52 -6.64 8.04
C ASP A 76 -13.03 -6.03 9.36
N GLY A 77 -12.66 -4.74 9.36
CA GLY A 77 -12.32 -3.96 10.55
C GLY A 77 -13.52 -3.42 11.31
N ILE A 78 -14.73 -3.46 10.74
CA ILE A 78 -15.95 -3.05 11.43
C ILE A 78 -16.21 -4.05 12.57
N ALA A 79 -16.46 -3.53 13.77
CA ALA A 79 -16.69 -4.35 14.95
C ALA A 79 -17.92 -5.25 14.79
N PHE A 80 -17.88 -6.44 15.39
CA PHE A 80 -19.00 -7.37 15.35
C PHE A 80 -20.27 -6.70 15.89
N GLY A 81 -21.38 -6.88 15.19
CA GLY A 81 -22.68 -6.26 15.53
C GLY A 81 -22.79 -4.77 15.17
N GLN A 82 -21.76 -4.14 14.60
CA GLN A 82 -21.82 -2.77 14.15
C GLN A 82 -22.02 -2.68 12.63
N SER A 83 -22.72 -1.63 12.17
CA SER A 83 -22.91 -1.35 10.74
C SER A 83 -21.85 -0.41 10.18
N THR A 84 -21.12 0.29 11.06
CA THR A 84 -20.16 1.32 10.69
C THR A 84 -18.95 1.30 11.63
N ALA A 85 -17.79 1.72 11.12
CA ALA A 85 -16.66 2.10 11.93
C ALA A 85 -16.17 3.48 11.55
N VAL A 86 -15.70 4.24 12.53
CA VAL A 86 -15.11 5.56 12.33
C VAL A 86 -13.75 5.60 12.98
N LEU A 87 -12.75 5.99 12.19
CA LEU A 87 -11.40 6.30 12.67
C LEU A 87 -11.14 7.78 12.42
N ALA A 88 -10.60 8.48 13.40
CA ALA A 88 -10.18 9.86 13.22
C ALA A 88 -8.81 10.10 13.87
N ALA A 89 -8.06 11.04 13.31
CA ALA A 89 -6.77 11.43 13.81
C ALA A 89 -6.55 12.93 13.70
N LYS A 90 -5.95 13.51 14.74
CA LYS A 90 -5.36 14.85 14.66
C LYS A 90 -3.88 14.69 14.37
N VAL A 91 -3.43 15.26 13.26
CA VAL A 91 -2.05 15.14 12.79
C VAL A 91 -1.42 16.51 12.60
N PHE A 92 -0.12 16.59 12.79
CA PHE A 92 0.66 17.77 12.44
C PHE A 92 1.66 17.35 11.35
N SER A 93 1.62 18.04 10.22
CA SER A 93 2.55 17.85 9.12
C SER A 93 3.08 19.20 8.68
N ARG A 94 4.39 19.36 8.60
CA ARG A 94 5.05 20.61 8.19
C ARG A 94 4.58 21.84 9.00
N GLY A 95 4.20 21.63 10.25
CA GLY A 95 3.73 22.69 11.14
C GLY A 95 2.24 23.04 11.03
N VAL A 96 1.50 22.37 10.13
CA VAL A 96 0.05 22.54 9.95
C VAL A 96 -0.69 21.40 10.62
N ALA A 97 -1.70 21.75 11.43
CA ALA A 97 -2.62 20.77 12.00
C ALA A 97 -3.67 20.39 10.95
N SER A 98 -4.00 19.10 10.87
CA SER A 98 -5.12 18.60 10.07
C SER A 98 -5.88 17.53 10.83
N GLN A 99 -7.17 17.42 10.59
CA GLN A 99 -8.02 16.37 11.11
C GLN A 99 -8.35 15.39 9.98
N LEU A 100 -7.92 14.13 10.15
CA LEU A 100 -8.25 13.05 9.24
C LEU A 100 -9.43 12.27 9.79
N GLY A 101 -10.36 11.87 8.92
CA GLY A 101 -11.48 11.00 9.25
C GLY A 101 -11.65 9.90 8.20
N LEU A 102 -11.95 8.70 8.64
CA LEU A 102 -12.32 7.57 7.80
C LEU A 102 -13.59 6.93 8.35
N GLU A 103 -14.64 6.97 7.57
CA GLU A 103 -15.90 6.26 7.86
C GLU A 103 -15.98 5.02 6.98
N LEU A 104 -16.24 3.88 7.58
CA LEU A 104 -16.40 2.59 6.91
C LEU A 104 -17.82 2.09 7.09
N THR A 105 -18.40 1.61 6.01
CA THR A 105 -19.69 0.89 6.00
C THR A 105 -19.53 -0.40 5.19
N ALA A 106 -20.50 -1.30 5.28
CA ALA A 106 -20.52 -2.50 4.44
C ALA A 106 -20.46 -2.20 2.93
N ARG A 107 -20.95 -1.00 2.52
CA ARG A 107 -21.03 -0.59 1.10
C ARG A 107 -19.80 0.15 0.59
N GLY A 108 -18.95 0.65 1.50
CA GLY A 108 -17.80 1.44 1.06
C GLY A 108 -17.12 2.22 2.19
N ARG A 109 -16.35 3.22 1.79
CA ARG A 109 -15.66 4.11 2.71
C ARG A 109 -15.79 5.57 2.28
N ARG A 110 -15.75 6.46 3.25
CA ARG A 110 -15.68 7.92 3.07
C ARG A 110 -14.46 8.45 3.83
N THR A 111 -13.63 9.23 3.17
CA THR A 111 -12.47 9.89 3.76
C THR A 111 -12.76 11.38 3.94
N LEU A 112 -12.37 11.94 5.08
CA LEU A 112 -12.57 13.34 5.42
C LEU A 112 -11.22 13.98 5.78
N VAL A 113 -11.06 15.23 5.36
CA VAL A 113 -9.94 16.10 5.76
C VAL A 113 -10.56 17.40 6.28
N ASP A 114 -10.24 17.73 7.53
CA ASP A 114 -10.77 18.92 8.24
C ASP A 114 -12.31 19.02 8.15
N GLY A 115 -12.99 17.87 8.36
CA GLY A 115 -14.44 17.72 8.35
C GLY A 115 -15.10 17.71 6.97
N LYS A 116 -14.34 17.92 5.88
CA LYS A 116 -14.86 17.89 4.51
C LYS A 116 -14.49 16.57 3.82
N THR A 117 -15.42 16.03 3.03
CA THR A 117 -15.13 14.82 2.22
C THR A 117 -13.97 15.10 1.28
N ALA A 118 -12.96 14.25 1.32
CA ALA A 118 -11.80 14.36 0.43
C ALA A 118 -12.23 14.09 -1.03
N ALA A 119 -11.82 14.96 -1.94
CA ALA A 119 -12.15 14.83 -3.36
C ALA A 119 -11.44 13.64 -4.02
N SER A 120 -10.31 13.20 -3.44
CA SER A 120 -9.56 12.03 -3.91
C SER A 120 -8.83 11.33 -2.77
N ALA A 121 -8.42 10.07 -2.99
CA ALA A 121 -7.54 9.38 -2.04
C ALA A 121 -6.21 10.13 -1.85
N ALA A 122 -5.67 10.76 -2.88
CA ALA A 122 -4.42 11.52 -2.82
C ALA A 122 -4.52 12.74 -1.88
N GLN A 123 -5.68 13.38 -1.79
CA GLN A 123 -5.90 14.50 -0.85
C GLN A 123 -5.84 14.05 0.61
N PHE A 124 -6.31 12.86 0.91
CA PHE A 124 -6.28 12.26 2.24
C PHE A 124 -4.89 11.69 2.58
N LEU A 125 -4.35 10.92 1.64
CA LEU A 125 -3.05 10.26 1.76
C LEU A 125 -1.91 11.29 1.74
N GLY A 126 -0.81 11.00 2.43
CA GLY A 126 0.34 11.91 2.56
C GLY A 126 0.23 12.92 3.71
N ARG A 127 -0.93 13.03 4.36
CA ARG A 127 -1.09 13.85 5.58
C ARG A 127 -0.53 13.17 6.82
N LEU A 128 -0.67 11.85 6.89
CA LEU A 128 -0.06 10.99 7.89
C LEU A 128 0.77 9.94 7.18
N THR A 129 2.09 9.96 7.37
CA THR A 129 2.98 8.92 6.90
C THR A 129 3.32 8.01 8.07
N ALA A 130 3.11 6.71 7.91
CA ALA A 130 3.46 5.71 8.91
C ALA A 130 4.21 4.55 8.28
N VAL A 131 5.22 4.06 8.97
CA VAL A 131 5.89 2.80 8.67
C VAL A 131 5.43 1.79 9.72
N VAL A 132 4.90 0.67 9.26
CA VAL A 132 4.49 -0.43 10.12
C VAL A 132 5.45 -1.57 9.92
N PHE A 133 6.00 -2.08 11.02
CA PHE A 133 6.79 -3.30 11.03
C PHE A 133 6.04 -4.39 11.79
N THR A 134 5.87 -5.54 11.17
CA THR A 134 5.21 -6.71 11.74
C THR A 134 6.11 -7.94 11.62
N PRO A 135 5.89 -8.99 12.41
CA PRO A 135 6.61 -10.25 12.23
C PRO A 135 6.51 -10.84 10.82
N ALA A 136 5.42 -10.55 10.09
CA ALA A 136 5.26 -10.99 8.70
C ALA A 136 6.25 -10.31 7.74
N ASP A 137 6.75 -9.12 8.08
CA ASP A 137 7.73 -8.42 7.25
C ASP A 137 9.10 -9.10 7.26
N LEU A 138 9.41 -9.91 8.28
CA LEU A 138 10.61 -10.76 8.33
C LEU A 138 10.61 -11.84 7.24
N ALA A 139 9.45 -12.25 6.77
CA ALA A 139 9.33 -13.22 5.69
C ALA A 139 9.55 -12.62 4.29
N LEU A 140 9.74 -11.30 4.17
CA LEU A 140 9.86 -10.62 2.88
C LEU A 140 10.97 -11.19 1.98
N PRO A 141 12.17 -11.54 2.48
CA PRO A 141 13.21 -12.16 1.64
C PRO A 141 12.79 -13.49 1.02
N HIS A 142 11.96 -14.28 1.73
CA HIS A 142 11.46 -15.58 1.29
C HIS A 142 10.12 -15.51 0.56
N ALA A 143 9.50 -14.34 0.52
CA ALA A 143 8.16 -14.17 -0.03
C ALA A 143 8.16 -14.29 -1.56
N GLU A 144 6.99 -14.55 -2.13
CA GLU A 144 6.79 -14.54 -3.57
C GLU A 144 7.02 -13.14 -4.17
N PRO A 145 7.40 -13.05 -5.46
CA PRO A 145 7.65 -11.77 -6.13
C PRO A 145 6.51 -10.74 -5.98
N GLU A 146 5.27 -11.21 -5.90
CA GLU A 146 4.11 -10.34 -5.69
C GLU A 146 4.18 -9.59 -4.35
N ALA A 147 4.61 -10.26 -3.28
CA ALA A 147 4.74 -9.63 -1.96
C ALA A 147 5.88 -8.59 -1.96
N ARG A 148 7.00 -8.89 -2.62
CA ARG A 148 8.12 -7.95 -2.77
C ARG A 148 7.74 -6.73 -3.62
N ARG A 149 6.95 -6.92 -4.70
CA ARG A 149 6.39 -5.79 -5.46
C ARG A 149 5.47 -4.93 -4.62
N ARG A 150 4.55 -5.54 -3.85
CA ARG A 150 3.66 -4.79 -2.95
C ARG A 150 4.43 -4.01 -1.89
N TRP A 151 5.52 -4.57 -1.39
CA TRP A 151 6.42 -3.85 -0.49
C TRP A 151 7.07 -2.66 -1.19
N LEU A 152 7.65 -2.85 -2.38
CA LEU A 152 8.25 -1.76 -3.15
C LEU A 152 7.23 -0.66 -3.48
N ASP A 153 6.03 -1.02 -3.93
CA ASP A 153 4.97 -0.06 -4.23
C ASP A 153 4.54 0.74 -2.99
N ARG A 154 4.64 0.14 -1.79
CA ARG A 154 4.43 0.85 -0.53
C ARG A 154 5.54 1.87 -0.26
N VAL A 155 6.79 1.51 -0.50
CA VAL A 155 7.94 2.44 -0.39
C VAL A 155 7.76 3.61 -1.36
N VAL A 156 7.42 3.31 -2.62
CA VAL A 156 7.16 4.34 -3.65
C VAL A 156 6.00 5.25 -3.24
N PHE A 157 4.89 4.67 -2.78
CA PHE A 157 3.73 5.42 -2.32
C PHE A 157 4.06 6.39 -1.17
N ASN A 158 4.83 5.95 -0.17
CA ASN A 158 5.23 6.80 0.96
C ASN A 158 6.07 8.01 0.51
N HIS A 159 6.82 7.89 -0.57
CA HIS A 159 7.61 8.97 -1.16
C HIS A 159 6.80 9.79 -2.18
N GLN A 160 5.99 9.14 -2.99
CA GLN A 160 5.19 9.71 -4.09
C GLN A 160 3.73 9.22 -4.02
N PRO A 161 2.83 9.88 -3.25
CA PRO A 161 1.44 9.41 -3.08
C PRO A 161 0.64 9.21 -4.37
N ALA A 162 0.97 9.97 -5.43
CA ALA A 162 0.37 9.83 -6.77
C ALA A 162 0.65 8.45 -7.43
N HIS A 163 1.61 7.67 -6.91
CA HIS A 163 1.88 6.32 -7.38
C HIS A 163 0.66 5.39 -7.26
N LEU A 164 -0.16 5.58 -6.24
CA LEU A 164 -1.34 4.76 -6.03
C LEU A 164 -2.37 4.88 -7.17
N ASP A 165 -2.54 6.08 -7.72
CA ASP A 165 -3.48 6.30 -8.81
C ASP A 165 -2.96 5.69 -10.12
N GLU A 166 -1.65 5.79 -10.38
CA GLU A 166 -1.04 5.13 -11.55
C GLU A 166 -1.13 3.60 -11.44
N LEU A 167 -0.82 3.05 -10.28
CA LEU A 167 -0.92 1.61 -10.04
C LEU A 167 -2.35 1.10 -10.25
N ARG A 168 -3.36 1.83 -9.77
CA ARG A 168 -4.76 1.48 -9.97
C ARG A 168 -5.17 1.51 -11.44
N ARG A 169 -4.78 2.53 -12.19
CA ARG A 169 -5.06 2.62 -13.62
C ARG A 169 -4.42 1.49 -14.39
N TYR A 170 -3.17 1.15 -14.04
CA TYR A 170 -2.49 -0.01 -14.59
C TYR A 170 -3.22 -1.31 -14.28
N GLU A 171 -3.60 -1.56 -13.03
CA GLU A 171 -4.31 -2.76 -12.59
C GLU A 171 -5.70 -2.90 -13.25
N GLN A 172 -6.41 -1.79 -13.44
CA GLN A 172 -7.69 -1.76 -14.15
C GLN A 172 -7.52 -2.17 -15.63
N ALA A 173 -6.55 -1.57 -16.32
CA ALA A 173 -6.25 -1.92 -17.70
C ALA A 173 -5.82 -3.39 -17.83
N LEU A 174 -4.97 -3.87 -16.92
CA LEU A 174 -4.52 -5.26 -16.86
C LEU A 174 -5.67 -6.25 -16.66
N THR A 175 -6.58 -5.93 -15.74
CA THR A 175 -7.76 -6.76 -15.46
C THR A 175 -8.66 -6.83 -16.67
N ALA A 176 -8.93 -5.70 -17.32
CA ALA A 176 -9.78 -5.63 -18.51
C ALA A 176 -9.15 -6.38 -19.70
N ARG A 177 -7.86 -6.15 -19.98
CA ARG A 177 -7.14 -6.89 -21.03
C ARG A 177 -7.17 -8.39 -20.77
N ASN A 178 -6.86 -8.82 -19.55
CA ASN A 178 -6.84 -10.24 -19.17
C ASN A 178 -8.23 -10.88 -19.26
N ALA A 179 -9.32 -10.13 -19.09
CA ALA A 179 -10.68 -10.65 -19.31
C ALA A 179 -10.92 -10.99 -20.79
N VAL A 180 -10.49 -10.12 -21.72
CA VAL A 180 -10.58 -10.36 -23.16
C VAL A 180 -9.71 -11.55 -23.57
N LEU A 181 -8.46 -11.60 -23.10
CA LEU A 181 -7.51 -12.69 -23.40
C LEU A 181 -8.05 -14.05 -22.92
N ARG A 182 -8.58 -14.11 -21.70
CA ARG A 182 -9.20 -15.36 -21.16
C ARG A 182 -10.41 -15.81 -21.95
N ALA A 183 -11.27 -14.89 -22.34
CA ALA A 183 -12.46 -15.21 -23.13
C ALA A 183 -12.09 -15.75 -24.52
N HIS A 184 -11.04 -15.17 -25.15
CA HIS A 184 -10.49 -15.62 -26.41
C HIS A 184 -9.87 -17.02 -26.29
N ALA A 185 -8.98 -17.23 -25.32
CA ALA A 185 -8.30 -18.51 -25.09
C ALA A 185 -9.30 -19.63 -24.75
N ALA A 186 -10.44 -19.30 -24.15
CA ALA A 186 -11.54 -20.24 -23.89
C ALA A 186 -12.45 -20.46 -25.10
N GLY A 187 -12.18 -19.87 -26.27
CA GLY A 187 -13.00 -19.99 -27.48
C GLY A 187 -14.38 -19.31 -27.40
N LYS A 188 -14.61 -18.46 -26.38
CA LYS A 188 -15.91 -17.78 -26.18
C LYS A 188 -16.11 -16.59 -27.10
N ILE A 189 -15.03 -15.91 -27.46
CA ILE A 189 -15.03 -14.74 -28.35
C ILE A 189 -13.78 -14.77 -29.24
N SER A 190 -13.87 -14.09 -30.39
CA SER A 190 -12.67 -13.65 -31.12
C SER A 190 -12.21 -12.33 -30.51
N ALA A 191 -10.95 -12.24 -30.09
CA ALA A 191 -10.41 -11.00 -29.53
C ALA A 191 -10.33 -9.95 -30.64
N ASP A 192 -11.00 -8.81 -30.44
CA ASP A 192 -10.90 -7.67 -31.34
C ASP A 192 -9.49 -7.03 -31.20
N PRO A 193 -8.70 -6.98 -32.30
CA PRO A 193 -7.37 -6.37 -32.27
C PRO A 193 -7.40 -4.90 -31.84
N ALA A 194 -8.41 -4.12 -32.26
CA ALA A 194 -8.53 -2.72 -31.90
C ALA A 194 -8.75 -2.51 -30.39
N LEU A 195 -9.55 -3.38 -29.78
CA LEU A 195 -9.79 -3.36 -28.34
C LEU A 195 -8.52 -3.72 -27.56
N ILE A 196 -7.75 -4.69 -28.02
CA ILE A 196 -6.46 -5.06 -27.40
C ILE A 196 -5.46 -3.92 -27.55
N ASP A 197 -5.42 -3.22 -28.70
CA ASP A 197 -4.55 -2.06 -28.91
C ASP A 197 -4.79 -0.96 -27.89
N VAL A 198 -6.05 -0.67 -27.55
CA VAL A 198 -6.40 0.31 -26.51
C VAL A 198 -5.85 -0.12 -25.15
N TYR A 199 -6.00 -1.38 -24.79
CA TYR A 199 -5.46 -1.86 -23.51
C TYR A 199 -3.92 -1.91 -23.49
N ASP A 200 -3.28 -2.25 -24.62
CA ASP A 200 -1.81 -2.23 -24.74
C ASP A 200 -1.26 -0.81 -24.54
N GLN A 201 -1.92 0.22 -25.11
CA GLN A 201 -1.56 1.62 -24.90
C GLN A 201 -1.73 2.04 -23.43
N LEU A 202 -2.85 1.71 -22.79
CA LEU A 202 -3.07 2.02 -21.37
C LEU A 202 -2.05 1.34 -20.47
N LEU A 203 -1.76 0.06 -20.73
CA LEU A 203 -0.75 -0.71 -19.99
C LEU A 203 0.65 -0.14 -20.20
N ALA A 204 1.00 0.25 -21.43
CA ALA A 204 2.30 0.85 -21.71
C ALA A 204 2.47 2.17 -20.97
N ARG A 205 1.50 3.08 -21.09
CA ARG A 205 1.52 4.40 -20.43
C ARG A 205 1.63 4.29 -18.92
N HIS A 206 0.69 3.62 -18.27
CA HIS A 206 0.66 3.53 -16.81
C HIS A 206 1.74 2.60 -16.28
N GLY A 207 2.07 1.53 -17.01
CA GLY A 207 3.13 0.60 -16.65
C GLY A 207 4.51 1.22 -16.66
N ALA A 208 4.85 1.98 -17.69
CA ALA A 208 6.12 2.71 -17.76
C ALA A 208 6.28 3.69 -16.61
N GLU A 209 5.21 4.41 -16.24
CA GLU A 209 5.23 5.34 -15.12
C GLU A 209 5.42 4.61 -13.77
N VAL A 210 4.77 3.45 -13.57
CA VAL A 210 5.01 2.60 -12.38
C VAL A 210 6.46 2.16 -12.31
N MET A 211 7.03 1.67 -13.42
CA MET A 211 8.43 1.22 -13.49
C MET A 211 9.41 2.37 -13.24
N ARG A 212 9.17 3.54 -13.84
CA ARG A 212 9.99 4.74 -13.65
C ARG A 212 10.04 5.14 -12.17
N ARG A 213 8.90 5.24 -11.50
CA ARG A 213 8.80 5.62 -10.08
C ARG A 213 9.49 4.61 -9.18
N ARG A 214 9.39 3.31 -9.47
CA ARG A 214 10.10 2.25 -8.73
C ARG A 214 11.62 2.45 -8.80
N ARG A 215 12.16 2.73 -10.01
CA ARG A 215 13.60 2.99 -10.20
C ARG A 215 14.06 4.24 -9.47
N GLU A 216 13.32 5.35 -9.62
CA GLU A 216 13.67 6.63 -8.99
C GLU A 216 13.69 6.54 -7.47
N VAL A 217 12.66 5.95 -6.88
CA VAL A 217 12.59 5.85 -5.43
C VAL A 217 13.67 4.92 -4.89
N LEU A 218 13.97 3.81 -5.52
CA LEU A 218 15.09 2.97 -5.11
C LEU A 218 16.43 3.70 -5.19
N GLY A 219 16.64 4.55 -6.18
CA GLY A 219 17.84 5.35 -6.30
C GLY A 219 18.11 6.25 -5.08
N VAL A 220 17.08 6.77 -4.42
CA VAL A 220 17.22 7.58 -3.20
C VAL A 220 17.06 6.77 -1.91
N PHE A 221 16.34 5.67 -1.96
CA PHE A 221 16.04 4.83 -0.79
C PHE A 221 17.20 3.89 -0.42
N VAL A 222 17.81 3.24 -1.41
CA VAL A 222 18.87 2.25 -1.19
C VAL A 222 20.08 2.83 -0.43
N PRO A 223 20.62 4.01 -0.78
CA PRO A 223 21.73 4.61 -0.01
C PRO A 223 21.37 4.86 1.45
N VAL A 224 20.11 5.22 1.74
CA VAL A 224 19.65 5.42 3.13
C VAL A 224 19.59 4.10 3.87
N VAL A 225 19.05 3.05 3.23
CA VAL A 225 18.99 1.69 3.81
C VAL A 225 20.39 1.17 4.10
N GLN A 226 21.32 1.31 3.16
CA GLN A 226 22.70 0.86 3.31
C GLN A 226 23.41 1.54 4.50
N ARG A 227 23.21 2.85 4.65
CA ARG A 227 23.76 3.60 5.79
C ARG A 227 23.17 3.10 7.12
N VAL A 228 21.83 2.99 7.21
CA VAL A 228 21.17 2.53 8.44
C VAL A 228 21.53 1.07 8.74
N PHE A 229 21.63 0.23 7.73
CA PHE A 229 22.03 -1.16 7.87
C PHE A 229 23.45 -1.28 8.44
N ALA A 230 24.38 -0.47 7.95
CA ALA A 230 25.76 -0.44 8.46
C ALA A 230 25.86 -0.01 9.94
N GLU A 231 24.88 0.77 10.46
CA GLU A 231 24.83 1.17 11.87
C GLU A 231 24.36 0.05 12.82
N ILE A 232 23.55 -0.91 12.30
CA ILE A 232 22.91 -1.95 13.12
C ILE A 232 23.42 -3.38 12.86
N ALA A 233 24.03 -3.60 11.70
CA ALA A 233 24.55 -4.91 11.30
C ALA A 233 25.93 -5.20 11.87
N ALA A 234 26.34 -6.47 11.83
CA ALA A 234 27.72 -6.83 12.16
C ALA A 234 28.73 -6.14 11.21
N PRO A 235 29.90 -5.75 11.70
CA PRO A 235 30.91 -5.09 10.87
C PRO A 235 31.24 -5.88 9.59
N GLY A 236 31.28 -5.19 8.45
CA GLY A 236 31.59 -5.77 7.15
C GLY A 236 30.40 -6.36 6.40
N LEU A 237 29.22 -6.44 7.01
CA LEU A 237 28.00 -6.79 6.26
C LEU A 237 27.49 -5.60 5.47
N THR A 238 27.10 -5.86 4.24
CA THR A 238 26.46 -4.91 3.33
C THR A 238 25.06 -5.39 2.95
N CYS A 239 24.16 -4.48 2.65
CA CYS A 239 22.88 -4.84 2.04
C CYS A 239 22.69 -4.13 0.71
N ASP A 240 21.90 -4.72 -0.17
CA ASP A 240 21.48 -4.09 -1.41
C ASP A 240 20.04 -4.45 -1.76
N ILE A 241 19.40 -3.54 -2.49
CA ILE A 241 18.03 -3.70 -2.98
C ILE A 241 18.02 -3.30 -4.44
N ARG A 242 17.69 -4.24 -5.31
CA ARG A 242 17.68 -3.99 -6.75
C ARG A 242 16.30 -4.28 -7.35
N TYR A 243 15.83 -3.37 -8.17
CA TYR A 243 14.66 -3.60 -9.01
C TYR A 243 15.05 -4.45 -10.20
N LEU A 244 14.33 -5.55 -10.40
CA LEU A 244 14.52 -6.52 -11.47
C LEU A 244 13.32 -6.46 -12.43
N PRO A 245 13.32 -5.54 -13.40
CA PRO A 245 12.28 -5.52 -14.40
C PRO A 245 12.41 -6.77 -15.29
N LYS A 246 11.29 -7.39 -15.60
CA LYS A 246 11.26 -8.52 -16.52
C LYS A 246 11.42 -8.09 -17.98
N ASP A 247 11.07 -6.85 -18.25
CA ASP A 247 11.24 -6.18 -19.53
C ASP A 247 12.24 -5.05 -19.33
N ASP A 248 13.23 -4.97 -20.18
CA ASP A 248 14.18 -3.85 -20.20
C ASP A 248 13.56 -2.63 -20.89
N ALA A 249 12.30 -2.36 -20.54
CA ALA A 249 11.57 -1.22 -21.06
C ALA A 249 12.04 0.04 -20.33
N GLY A 250 12.69 0.92 -21.06
CA GLY A 250 13.12 2.23 -20.56
C GLY A 250 11.96 3.20 -20.41
N ASP A 251 11.01 3.14 -21.36
CA ASP A 251 9.90 4.07 -21.49
C ASP A 251 8.58 3.39 -21.95
N GLU A 252 7.57 4.25 -22.23
CA GLU A 252 6.26 3.82 -22.70
C GLU A 252 6.32 3.10 -24.07
N ALA A 253 7.15 3.61 -25.00
CA ALA A 253 7.24 3.04 -26.34
C ALA A 253 7.90 1.66 -26.31
N ASP A 254 8.89 1.46 -25.44
CA ASP A 254 9.52 0.15 -25.23
C ASP A 254 8.54 -0.85 -24.67
N LEU A 255 7.77 -0.47 -23.65
CA LEU A 255 6.77 -1.36 -23.07
C LEU A 255 5.64 -1.68 -24.05
N GLN A 256 5.21 -0.71 -24.86
CA GLN A 256 4.22 -0.93 -25.89
C GLN A 256 4.71 -1.94 -26.95
N ARG A 257 5.96 -1.79 -27.39
CA ARG A 257 6.58 -2.77 -28.31
C ARG A 257 6.66 -4.17 -27.71
N ALA A 258 7.03 -4.28 -26.43
CA ALA A 258 7.09 -5.56 -25.73
C ALA A 258 5.71 -6.22 -25.62
N LEU A 259 4.66 -5.47 -25.33
CA LEU A 259 3.28 -5.97 -25.29
C LEU A 259 2.81 -6.45 -26.67
N LEU A 260 3.06 -5.65 -27.72
CA LEU A 260 2.69 -5.99 -29.10
C LEU A 260 3.38 -7.28 -29.56
N GLN A 261 4.69 -7.42 -29.31
CA GLN A 261 5.45 -8.61 -29.69
C GLN A 261 4.96 -9.88 -28.94
N ARG A 262 4.45 -9.73 -27.73
CA ARG A 262 3.97 -10.86 -26.91
C ARG A 262 2.50 -11.18 -27.10
N ARG A 263 1.76 -10.37 -27.84
CA ARG A 263 0.31 -10.54 -28.05
C ARG A 263 -0.11 -11.94 -28.52
N PRO A 264 0.57 -12.56 -29.49
CA PRO A 264 0.19 -13.93 -29.91
C PRO A 264 0.27 -14.95 -28.78
N ARG A 265 1.32 -14.84 -27.94
CA ARG A 265 1.50 -15.69 -26.76
C ARG A 265 0.48 -15.39 -25.67
N ASP A 266 0.16 -14.11 -25.45
CA ASP A 266 -0.83 -13.68 -24.45
C ASP A 266 -2.24 -14.19 -24.82
N LEU A 267 -2.59 -14.17 -26.11
CA LEU A 267 -3.83 -14.72 -26.63
C LEU A 267 -3.97 -16.23 -26.37
N GLN A 268 -2.90 -16.97 -26.57
CA GLN A 268 -2.87 -18.41 -26.27
C GLN A 268 -2.90 -18.69 -24.76
N ALA A 269 -2.15 -17.90 -23.98
CA ALA A 269 -2.02 -18.09 -22.53
C ALA A 269 -3.24 -17.57 -21.74
N GLY A 270 -4.09 -16.74 -22.36
CA GLY A 270 -5.24 -16.12 -21.70
C GLY A 270 -4.89 -15.05 -20.66
N HIS A 271 -3.64 -14.56 -20.64
CA HIS A 271 -3.20 -13.52 -19.73
C HIS A 271 -1.97 -12.75 -20.23
N THR A 272 -1.78 -11.55 -19.71
CA THR A 272 -0.64 -10.67 -20.01
C THR A 272 0.64 -11.23 -19.38
N THR A 273 1.69 -11.40 -20.19
CA THR A 273 2.97 -12.01 -19.76
C THR A 273 4.07 -10.98 -19.55
N ARG A 274 3.86 -9.70 -19.88
CA ARG A 274 4.83 -8.60 -19.81
C ARG A 274 4.29 -7.39 -19.05
N GLY A 275 5.19 -6.66 -18.38
CA GLY A 275 4.92 -5.43 -17.67
C GLY A 275 5.20 -5.52 -16.16
N PRO A 276 5.04 -4.39 -15.42
CA PRO A 276 5.48 -4.24 -14.03
C PRO A 276 4.84 -5.22 -13.03
N HIS A 277 3.74 -5.86 -13.37
CA HIS A 277 3.13 -6.93 -12.57
C HIS A 277 3.92 -8.25 -12.61
N ARG A 278 4.93 -8.35 -13.48
CA ARG A 278 5.82 -9.52 -13.62
C ARG A 278 7.24 -9.27 -13.10
N ASP A 279 7.54 -8.04 -12.71
CA ASP A 279 8.86 -7.67 -12.19
C ASP A 279 9.12 -8.26 -10.80
N ASP A 280 10.36 -8.13 -10.35
CA ASP A 280 10.77 -8.58 -9.03
C ASP A 280 11.67 -7.54 -8.34
N VAL A 281 12.00 -7.81 -7.09
CA VAL A 281 12.94 -7.04 -6.28
C VAL A 281 13.93 -8.02 -5.66
N ALA A 282 15.21 -7.84 -5.94
CA ALA A 282 16.26 -8.57 -5.23
C ALA A 282 16.58 -7.86 -3.92
N LEU A 283 16.64 -8.65 -2.85
CA LEU A 283 17.13 -8.24 -1.54
C LEU A 283 18.39 -9.05 -1.28
N GLU A 284 19.51 -8.37 -1.04
CA GLU A 284 20.82 -9.00 -0.91
C GLU A 284 21.52 -8.60 0.39
N ILE A 285 22.24 -9.54 1.00
CA ILE A 285 23.14 -9.33 2.13
C ILE A 285 24.50 -9.93 1.75
N ALA A 286 25.56 -9.16 1.87
CA ALA A 286 26.92 -9.54 1.50
C ALA A 286 27.00 -10.10 0.06
N GLY A 287 26.24 -9.51 -0.89
CA GLY A 287 26.20 -9.91 -2.29
C GLY A 287 25.47 -11.22 -2.57
N ARG A 288 24.73 -11.77 -1.61
CA ARG A 288 23.94 -12.99 -1.75
C ARG A 288 22.46 -12.73 -1.47
N PRO A 289 21.55 -13.51 -2.06
CA PRO A 289 20.12 -13.36 -1.77
C PRO A 289 19.85 -13.40 -0.26
N ALA A 290 19.14 -12.40 0.26
CA ALA A 290 18.84 -12.30 1.69
C ALA A 290 18.08 -13.53 2.22
N ALA A 291 17.30 -14.20 1.38
CA ALA A 291 16.62 -15.46 1.70
C ALA A 291 17.56 -16.59 2.17
N ILE A 292 18.86 -16.51 1.90
CA ILE A 292 19.84 -17.52 2.34
C ILE A 292 20.41 -17.17 3.72
N HIS A 293 20.34 -15.89 4.11
CA HIS A 293 20.99 -15.35 5.31
C HIS A 293 20.01 -14.83 6.36
N ALA A 294 18.71 -14.74 6.04
CA ALA A 294 17.67 -14.23 6.93
C ALA A 294 16.98 -15.34 7.76
#